data_9fffc337f780ced0e1ff2e87fd1ddb01
#
_entry.id   9fffc337f780ced0e1ff2e87fd1ddb01
#
_cell.length_a   1.000
_cell.length_b   1.000
_cell.length_c   1.000
_cell.angle_alpha   90.00
_cell.angle_beta   90.00
_cell.angle_gamma   90.00
#
_symmetry.space_group_name_H-M   'P 1'
#
loop_
_entity.id
_entity.type
_entity.pdbx_description
1 polymer ?
#
loop_
_entity_poly.entity_id
_entity_poly.type
_entity_poly.pdbx_seq_one_letter_code
_entity_poly.pdbx_strand_id
1 'polypeptide(L)'
;MFSKQHRLQISGEMYFAVFILASALSVLSLPEDLIESRRRVVHVLEDETGAVIVQTAPGKVVTHRGGSITLPCRFHHEPENTDPARIRIKWTKVTDALQFEDVFVALGKQQRVFGSYRGRVFLERAGPGDASVIIQNVTLEDYGRYECEVTNDMEDDTGFVNLDLEGVVFPYYPREGRYKLNYHQAEDTCKHQDAILASHSQLHKAWLEGLDWCNAGWLEDGSVQYPISHPRDQCGRKDTPAGVRNYGYRHKEDERYDAFCFTSKLNGKLYFLKRFKKVNYAEAVKACIRDGSAVAKVGQLYAAWKFQLLDRCEAGWLEDGSIRYPIVNPRSRCGGSQPGVRHLGFPDKKFKLYGVYCFRQYKDDTAGSKLTKPLEESVLKWKSSNSIPMNATNAI
;
A
#
# COMPACT_ATOMS: atom_id res chain seq x y z
N MET A 1 77.60 -1.27 1.23
CA MET A 1 77.98 -2.40 0.37
C MET A 1 76.68 -2.89 -0.30
N PHE A 2 76.61 -2.59 -1.59
CA PHE A 2 76.12 -3.38 -2.71
C PHE A 2 74.68 -3.97 -2.57
N SER A 3 73.77 -3.90 -3.55
CA SER A 3 73.88 -3.68 -5.00
C SER A 3 72.47 -3.39 -5.54
N LYS A 4 72.44 -2.52 -6.56
CA LYS A 4 71.30 -2.30 -7.45
C LYS A 4 70.90 -3.57 -8.17
N GLN A 5 69.58 -3.76 -8.31
CA GLN A 5 69.06 -4.33 -9.55
C GLN A 5 67.76 -3.64 -9.96
N HIS A 6 67.92 -2.78 -10.97
CA HIS A 6 66.88 -2.39 -11.88
C HIS A 6 66.46 -3.59 -12.70
N ARG A 7 65.17 -3.94 -12.70
CA ARG A 7 64.58 -4.75 -13.74
C ARG A 7 63.41 -4.04 -14.34
N LEU A 8 63.54 -3.80 -15.61
CA LEU A 8 62.56 -3.18 -16.47
C LEU A 8 61.19 -3.82 -16.38
N GLN A 9 60.23 -3.05 -16.12
CA GLN A 9 58.81 -3.36 -16.21
C GLN A 9 58.26 -2.71 -17.50
N ILE A 10 58.57 -3.31 -18.65
CA ILE A 10 58.02 -2.96 -19.96
C ILE A 10 57.70 -4.27 -20.67
N SER A 11 56.49 -4.80 -20.54
CA SER A 11 55.92 -5.73 -21.54
C SER A 11 54.47 -6.14 -21.24
N GLY A 12 53.76 -5.57 -20.26
CA GLY A 12 52.36 -5.96 -19.98
C GLY A 12 51.32 -5.23 -20.80
N GLU A 13 51.56 -3.97 -21.16
CA GLU A 13 50.51 -3.17 -21.79
C GLU A 13 50.40 -3.34 -23.31
N MET A 14 51.47 -3.74 -23.97
CA MET A 14 51.46 -3.96 -25.42
C MET A 14 50.70 -5.22 -25.86
N TYR A 15 50.64 -6.24 -25.01
CA TYR A 15 49.89 -7.46 -25.32
C TYR A 15 48.36 -7.28 -25.13
N PHE A 16 47.97 -6.44 -24.20
CA PHE A 16 46.51 -6.12 -23.99
C PHE A 16 45.91 -5.29 -25.15
N ALA A 17 46.68 -4.36 -25.71
CA ALA A 17 46.23 -3.55 -26.84
C ALA A 17 46.11 -4.39 -28.14
N VAL A 18 46.96 -5.35 -28.36
CA VAL A 18 46.90 -6.25 -29.54
C VAL A 18 45.74 -7.24 -29.43
N PHE A 19 45.41 -7.71 -28.24
CA PHE A 19 44.26 -8.60 -28.04
C PHE A 19 42.90 -7.88 -28.18
N ILE A 20 42.79 -6.61 -27.78
CA ILE A 20 41.58 -5.82 -27.93
C ILE A 20 41.39 -5.46 -29.40
N LEU A 21 42.45 -5.15 -30.16
CA LEU A 21 42.37 -4.91 -31.60
C LEU A 21 42.07 -6.17 -32.43
N ALA A 22 42.57 -7.33 -32.02
CA ALA A 22 42.22 -8.58 -32.67
C ALA A 22 40.81 -9.06 -32.40
N SER A 23 40.26 -8.79 -31.21
CA SER A 23 38.84 -9.06 -30.90
C SER A 23 37.86 -8.07 -31.53
N ALA A 24 38.29 -6.83 -31.78
CA ALA A 24 37.48 -5.83 -32.48
C ALA A 24 37.35 -6.07 -33.99
N LEU A 25 38.41 -6.64 -34.59
CA LEU A 25 38.41 -6.98 -36.03
C LEU A 25 37.66 -8.29 -36.34
N SER A 26 37.50 -9.20 -35.38
CA SER A 26 36.67 -10.40 -35.59
C SER A 26 35.15 -10.17 -35.48
N VAL A 27 34.68 -8.99 -35.01
CA VAL A 27 33.27 -8.67 -34.95
C VAL A 27 32.79 -7.99 -36.25
N LEU A 28 33.70 -7.53 -37.12
CA LEU A 28 33.38 -6.80 -38.35
C LEU A 28 33.26 -7.67 -39.61
N SER A 29 33.37 -9.01 -39.47
CA SER A 29 33.26 -9.92 -40.64
C SER A 29 32.26 -11.06 -40.45
N LEU A 30 31.13 -10.77 -39.80
CA LEU A 30 29.96 -11.66 -39.87
C LEU A 30 29.22 -11.36 -41.19
N PRO A 31 29.01 -12.37 -42.04
CA PRO A 31 28.25 -12.15 -43.28
C PRO A 31 26.83 -11.70 -42.95
N GLU A 32 26.32 -10.71 -43.64
CA GLU A 32 24.95 -10.21 -43.51
C GLU A 32 23.88 -11.30 -43.68
N ASP A 33 24.22 -12.40 -44.35
CA ASP A 33 23.32 -13.54 -44.55
C ASP A 33 22.94 -14.32 -43.27
N LEU A 34 23.62 -14.12 -42.13
CA LEU A 34 23.27 -14.75 -40.87
C LEU A 34 22.25 -13.95 -40.04
N ILE A 35 21.98 -12.71 -40.41
CA ILE A 35 20.95 -11.86 -39.76
C ILE A 35 19.57 -12.12 -40.34
N GLU A 36 19.51 -12.54 -41.62
CA GLU A 36 18.26 -12.79 -42.28
C GLU A 36 17.63 -14.16 -41.97
N SER A 37 18.45 -15.13 -41.52
CA SER A 37 17.95 -16.47 -41.18
C SER A 37 17.28 -16.58 -39.81
N ARG A 38 17.24 -15.50 -38.98
CA ARG A 38 16.54 -15.45 -37.69
C ARG A 38 15.24 -14.67 -37.69
N ARG A 39 14.74 -14.23 -38.81
CA ARG A 39 13.30 -14.01 -38.93
C ARG A 39 12.63 -15.39 -38.89
N ARG A 40 12.42 -15.92 -37.69
CA ARG A 40 11.34 -16.87 -37.48
C ARG A 40 10.08 -16.14 -37.92
N VAL A 41 9.62 -16.39 -39.14
CA VAL A 41 8.24 -16.23 -39.48
C VAL A 41 7.53 -17.22 -38.59
N VAL A 42 7.07 -16.73 -37.42
CA VAL A 42 6.03 -17.41 -36.68
C VAL A 42 4.84 -17.32 -37.60
N HIS A 43 4.62 -18.37 -38.39
CA HIS A 43 3.29 -18.62 -38.89
C HIS A 43 2.47 -18.85 -37.65
N VAL A 44 1.83 -17.80 -37.14
CA VAL A 44 0.65 -17.94 -36.34
C VAL A 44 -0.30 -18.69 -37.24
N LEU A 45 -0.39 -20.00 -37.08
CA LEU A 45 -1.57 -20.72 -37.48
C LEU A 45 -2.70 -19.95 -36.81
N GLU A 46 -3.51 -19.28 -37.60
CA GLU A 46 -4.84 -18.82 -37.19
C GLU A 46 -5.66 -20.10 -36.96
N ASP A 47 -5.31 -20.82 -35.89
CA ASP A 47 -6.24 -21.74 -35.29
C ASP A 47 -7.33 -20.85 -34.72
N GLU A 48 -8.58 -21.16 -35.00
CA GLU A 48 -9.76 -20.54 -34.36
C GLU A 48 -9.77 -20.96 -32.88
N THR A 49 -8.71 -20.59 -32.16
CA THR A 49 -8.56 -20.83 -30.74
C THR A 49 -9.40 -19.80 -30.05
N GLY A 50 -10.27 -20.24 -29.16
CA GLY A 50 -11.11 -19.37 -28.34
C GLY A 50 -10.30 -18.55 -27.35
N ALA A 51 -9.30 -17.81 -27.84
CA ALA A 51 -8.35 -17.04 -27.06
C ALA A 51 -9.09 -15.99 -26.23
N VAL A 52 -8.81 -15.96 -24.93
CA VAL A 52 -9.22 -14.90 -24.01
C VAL A 52 -7.99 -14.06 -23.72
N ILE A 53 -8.12 -12.74 -23.80
CA ILE A 53 -7.04 -11.79 -23.47
C ILE A 53 -7.58 -10.82 -22.43
N VAL A 54 -6.96 -10.79 -21.25
CA VAL A 54 -7.32 -9.92 -20.14
C VAL A 54 -6.37 -8.72 -20.05
N GLN A 55 -6.93 -7.53 -19.92
CA GLN A 55 -6.20 -6.28 -19.75
C GLN A 55 -6.65 -5.56 -18.48
N THR A 56 -5.72 -5.29 -17.60
CA THR A 56 -5.95 -4.53 -16.37
C THR A 56 -5.26 -3.16 -16.43
N ALA A 57 -5.56 -2.26 -15.48
CA ALA A 57 -4.89 -0.97 -15.41
C ALA A 57 -3.39 -1.15 -15.11
N PRO A 58 -2.51 -0.43 -15.80
CA PRO A 58 -1.11 -0.40 -15.45
C PRO A 58 -0.91 0.30 -14.09
N GLY A 59 -0.04 -0.27 -13.24
CA GLY A 59 0.29 0.29 -11.95
C GLY A 59 -0.73 -0.05 -10.85
N LYS A 60 -1.08 0.93 -10.03
CA LYS A 60 -1.99 0.75 -8.92
C LYS A 60 -3.14 1.77 -8.94
N VAL A 61 -4.31 1.31 -8.49
CA VAL A 61 -5.46 2.18 -8.25
C VAL A 61 -5.43 2.64 -6.79
N VAL A 62 -5.79 3.90 -6.55
CA VAL A 62 -5.65 4.51 -5.21
C VAL A 62 -6.97 5.12 -4.78
N THR A 63 -7.38 4.83 -3.55
CA THR A 63 -8.54 5.44 -2.91
C THR A 63 -8.25 5.69 -1.43
N HIS A 64 -9.30 5.87 -0.62
CA HIS A 64 -9.20 6.04 0.83
C HIS A 64 -10.28 5.23 1.53
N ARG A 65 -10.13 4.98 2.82
CA ARG A 65 -11.15 4.30 3.63
C ARG A 65 -12.50 5.03 3.55
N GLY A 66 -13.58 4.29 3.33
CA GLY A 66 -14.93 4.82 3.14
C GLY A 66 -15.19 5.36 1.73
N GLY A 67 -14.20 5.37 0.84
CA GLY A 67 -14.36 5.72 -0.56
C GLY A 67 -14.90 4.57 -1.41
N SER A 68 -15.00 4.82 -2.71
CA SER A 68 -15.31 3.83 -3.73
C SER A 68 -14.20 3.79 -4.76
N ILE A 69 -13.98 2.63 -5.38
CA ILE A 69 -12.96 2.44 -6.41
C ILE A 69 -13.43 1.40 -7.41
N THR A 70 -13.11 1.62 -8.68
CA THR A 70 -13.21 0.59 -9.72
C THR A 70 -11.87 -0.13 -9.84
N LEU A 71 -11.88 -1.47 -9.78
CA LEU A 71 -10.78 -2.32 -10.19
C LEU A 71 -10.97 -2.65 -11.66
N PRO A 72 -10.21 -2.04 -12.58
CA PRO A 72 -10.46 -2.20 -14.01
C PRO A 72 -9.92 -3.53 -14.51
N CYS A 73 -10.78 -4.24 -15.25
CA CYS A 73 -10.44 -5.45 -15.95
C CYS A 73 -11.26 -5.51 -17.23
N ARG A 74 -10.59 -5.50 -18.35
CA ARG A 74 -11.23 -5.67 -19.66
C ARG A 74 -10.74 -6.94 -20.30
N PHE A 75 -11.58 -7.57 -21.08
CA PHE A 75 -11.21 -8.77 -21.79
C PHE A 75 -11.70 -8.70 -23.24
N HIS A 76 -10.98 -9.40 -24.06
CA HIS A 76 -11.32 -9.67 -25.45
C HIS A 76 -11.31 -11.18 -25.65
N HIS A 77 -12.22 -11.70 -26.41
CA HIS A 77 -12.27 -13.13 -26.74
C HIS A 77 -12.48 -13.33 -28.22
N GLU A 78 -11.88 -14.38 -28.75
CA GLU A 78 -12.08 -14.84 -30.14
C GLU A 78 -12.74 -16.23 -30.09
N PRO A 79 -13.72 -16.49 -30.97
CA PRO A 79 -14.42 -15.53 -31.84
C PRO A 79 -15.33 -14.59 -31.01
N GLU A 80 -15.55 -13.37 -31.51
CA GLU A 80 -16.39 -12.34 -30.85
C GLU A 80 -17.84 -12.80 -30.56
N ASN A 81 -18.31 -13.83 -31.20
CA ASN A 81 -19.66 -14.36 -31.07
C ASN A 81 -19.84 -15.40 -29.95
N THR A 82 -18.89 -15.51 -29.03
CA THR A 82 -19.04 -16.38 -27.84
C THR A 82 -20.25 -15.94 -27.02
N ASP A 83 -21.12 -16.88 -26.66
CA ASP A 83 -22.28 -16.60 -25.81
C ASP A 83 -21.84 -16.02 -24.46
N PRO A 84 -22.23 -14.78 -24.14
CA PRO A 84 -21.88 -14.16 -22.86
C PRO A 84 -22.30 -14.96 -21.62
N ALA A 85 -23.27 -15.88 -21.78
CA ALA A 85 -23.70 -16.77 -20.71
C ALA A 85 -22.65 -17.81 -20.31
N ARG A 86 -21.68 -18.06 -21.18
CA ARG A 86 -20.60 -19.04 -20.97
C ARG A 86 -19.32 -18.41 -20.43
N ILE A 87 -19.25 -17.08 -20.37
CA ILE A 87 -18.10 -16.35 -19.83
C ILE A 87 -18.21 -16.30 -18.33
N ARG A 88 -17.20 -16.84 -17.64
CA ARG A 88 -17.03 -16.74 -16.21
C ARG A 88 -16.03 -15.65 -15.88
N ILE A 89 -16.41 -14.73 -15.00
CA ILE A 89 -15.55 -13.70 -14.43
C ILE A 89 -15.34 -14.05 -12.98
N LYS A 90 -14.08 -14.12 -12.53
CA LYS A 90 -13.72 -14.35 -11.14
C LYS A 90 -12.76 -13.27 -10.67
N TRP A 91 -13.03 -12.72 -9.50
CA TRP A 91 -12.12 -11.84 -8.80
C TRP A 91 -11.69 -12.48 -7.48
N THR A 92 -10.39 -12.53 -7.26
CA THR A 92 -9.78 -13.01 -6.02
C THR A 92 -8.83 -11.97 -5.46
N LYS A 93 -8.70 -11.93 -4.14
CA LYS A 93 -7.65 -11.19 -3.47
C LYS A 93 -6.50 -12.12 -3.15
N VAL A 94 -5.29 -11.74 -3.57
CA VAL A 94 -4.06 -12.46 -3.26
C VAL A 94 -3.56 -12.01 -1.90
N THR A 95 -3.44 -12.92 -0.95
CA THR A 95 -2.88 -12.65 0.37
C THR A 95 -1.39 -12.97 0.41
N ASP A 96 -0.65 -12.47 1.42
CA ASP A 96 0.80 -12.65 1.53
C ASP A 96 1.27 -14.11 1.58
N ALA A 97 0.40 -15.02 2.02
CA ALA A 97 0.69 -16.45 2.05
C ALA A 97 0.47 -17.14 0.70
N LEU A 98 0.32 -16.38 -0.41
CA LEU A 98 -0.09 -16.89 -1.72
C LEU A 98 -1.41 -17.67 -1.66
N GLN A 99 -2.25 -17.32 -0.71
CA GLN A 99 -3.61 -17.80 -0.62
C GLN A 99 -4.52 -16.84 -1.39
N PHE A 100 -5.56 -17.41 -1.96
CA PHE A 100 -6.54 -16.65 -2.72
C PHE A 100 -7.84 -16.59 -1.93
N GLU A 101 -8.33 -15.37 -1.68
CA GLU A 101 -9.63 -15.14 -1.07
C GLU A 101 -10.62 -14.73 -2.17
N ASP A 102 -11.69 -15.48 -2.32
CA ASP A 102 -12.73 -15.18 -3.29
C ASP A 102 -13.41 -13.85 -2.94
N VAL A 103 -13.53 -12.96 -3.93
CA VAL A 103 -14.18 -11.64 -3.82
C VAL A 103 -15.52 -11.67 -4.56
N PHE A 104 -15.48 -12.05 -5.83
CA PHE A 104 -16.63 -11.97 -6.72
C PHE A 104 -16.55 -13.02 -7.83
N VAL A 105 -17.68 -13.62 -8.18
CA VAL A 105 -17.80 -14.51 -9.34
C VAL A 105 -19.07 -14.17 -10.10
N ALA A 106 -18.99 -14.11 -11.41
CA ALA A 106 -20.15 -14.03 -12.33
C ALA A 106 -20.05 -15.11 -13.39
N LEU A 107 -21.19 -15.69 -13.75
CA LEU A 107 -21.38 -16.57 -14.89
C LEU A 107 -22.72 -16.21 -15.56
N GLY A 108 -22.65 -15.59 -16.73
CA GLY A 108 -23.81 -15.02 -17.38
C GLY A 108 -24.55 -14.01 -16.50
N LYS A 109 -25.80 -14.32 -16.13
CA LYS A 109 -26.61 -13.45 -15.26
C LYS A 109 -26.46 -13.75 -13.77
N GLN A 110 -25.86 -14.88 -13.41
CA GLN A 110 -25.66 -15.27 -12.00
C GLN A 110 -24.43 -14.60 -11.44
N GLN A 111 -24.53 -14.04 -10.24
CA GLN A 111 -23.45 -13.38 -9.55
C GLN A 111 -23.40 -13.78 -8.10
N ARG A 112 -22.20 -13.93 -7.55
CA ARG A 112 -21.97 -14.22 -6.15
C ARG A 112 -20.83 -13.37 -5.60
N VAL A 113 -21.06 -12.74 -4.46
CA VAL A 113 -20.08 -11.96 -3.71
C VAL A 113 -19.75 -12.70 -2.41
N PHE A 114 -18.48 -12.71 -2.02
CA PHE A 114 -17.98 -13.52 -0.91
C PHE A 114 -17.57 -12.66 0.29
N GLY A 115 -17.52 -13.29 1.45
CA GLY A 115 -16.92 -12.73 2.68
C GLY A 115 -17.39 -11.33 3.04
N SER A 116 -16.44 -10.50 3.41
CA SER A 116 -16.61 -9.09 3.79
C SER A 116 -17.02 -8.18 2.64
N TYR A 117 -16.94 -8.65 1.40
CA TYR A 117 -17.27 -7.88 0.19
C TYR A 117 -18.77 -7.86 -0.11
N ARG A 118 -19.60 -8.70 0.56
CA ARG A 118 -21.05 -8.74 0.36
C ARG A 118 -21.68 -7.36 0.59
N GLY A 119 -22.49 -6.93 -0.40
CA GLY A 119 -23.14 -5.61 -0.38
C GLY A 119 -22.23 -4.44 -0.69
N ARG A 120 -20.92 -4.67 -0.94
CA ARG A 120 -19.96 -3.63 -1.26
C ARG A 120 -19.33 -3.78 -2.65
N VAL A 121 -19.34 -4.99 -3.24
CA VAL A 121 -18.74 -5.25 -4.55
C VAL A 121 -19.80 -5.51 -5.59
N PHE A 122 -19.66 -4.86 -6.74
CA PHE A 122 -20.61 -4.90 -7.85
C PHE A 122 -19.83 -4.95 -9.16
N LEU A 123 -20.33 -5.71 -10.14
CA LEU A 123 -19.79 -5.70 -11.50
C LEU A 123 -20.11 -4.36 -12.18
N GLU A 124 -19.10 -3.71 -12.73
CA GLU A 124 -19.29 -2.53 -13.58
C GLU A 124 -19.66 -2.98 -14.99
N ARG A 125 -20.91 -2.72 -15.39
CA ARG A 125 -21.40 -3.10 -16.74
C ARG A 125 -21.29 -1.92 -17.68
N ALA A 126 -20.06 -1.53 -18.04
CA ALA A 126 -19.84 -0.42 -18.96
C ALA A 126 -19.99 -0.83 -20.45
N GLY A 127 -19.99 -2.14 -20.75
CA GLY A 127 -20.14 -2.66 -22.11
C GLY A 127 -19.68 -4.12 -22.25
N PRO A 128 -19.76 -4.67 -23.46
CA PRO A 128 -19.16 -5.97 -23.78
C PRO A 128 -17.66 -5.98 -23.45
N GLY A 129 -17.15 -7.09 -22.94
CA GLY A 129 -15.74 -7.22 -22.59
C GLY A 129 -15.31 -6.44 -21.33
N ASP A 130 -16.24 -6.00 -20.48
CA ASP A 130 -15.93 -5.33 -19.21
C ASP A 130 -16.20 -6.26 -18.02
N ALA A 131 -15.12 -6.67 -17.37
CA ALA A 131 -15.12 -7.49 -16.14
C ALA A 131 -14.76 -6.67 -14.90
N SER A 132 -14.72 -5.34 -15.01
CA SER A 132 -14.36 -4.45 -13.90
C SER A 132 -15.36 -4.56 -12.75
N VAL A 133 -14.86 -4.47 -11.53
CA VAL A 133 -15.70 -4.43 -10.33
C VAL A 133 -15.53 -3.12 -9.57
N ILE A 134 -16.62 -2.65 -8.96
CA ILE A 134 -16.63 -1.50 -8.08
C ILE A 134 -16.63 -2.00 -6.64
N ILE A 135 -15.68 -1.55 -5.83
CA ILE A 135 -15.70 -1.72 -4.38
C ILE A 135 -16.19 -0.42 -3.75
N GLN A 136 -17.29 -0.47 -3.02
CA GLN A 136 -17.83 0.66 -2.26
C GLN A 136 -17.48 0.51 -0.78
N ASN A 137 -17.46 1.65 -0.06
CA ASN A 137 -17.15 1.69 1.37
C ASN A 137 -15.88 0.93 1.70
N VAL A 138 -14.79 1.29 1.01
CA VAL A 138 -13.48 0.63 1.12
C VAL A 138 -12.99 0.63 2.56
N THR A 139 -12.51 -0.51 3.03
CA THR A 139 -11.93 -0.72 4.36
C THR A 139 -10.41 -0.76 4.30
N LEU A 140 -9.72 -0.79 5.45
CA LEU A 140 -8.26 -0.95 5.48
C LEU A 140 -7.82 -2.32 4.97
N GLU A 141 -8.64 -3.34 5.23
CA GLU A 141 -8.40 -4.72 4.82
C GLU A 141 -8.54 -4.92 3.31
N ASP A 142 -9.15 -3.99 2.58
CA ASP A 142 -9.25 -4.07 1.11
C ASP A 142 -7.92 -3.74 0.41
N TYR A 143 -6.94 -3.12 1.09
CA TYR A 143 -5.60 -2.93 0.54
C TYR A 143 -4.99 -4.26 0.06
N GLY A 144 -4.33 -4.26 -1.11
CA GLY A 144 -3.62 -5.43 -1.59
C GLY A 144 -3.75 -5.67 -3.10
N ARG A 145 -3.36 -6.87 -3.50
CA ARG A 145 -3.36 -7.31 -4.90
C ARG A 145 -4.60 -8.14 -5.19
N TYR A 146 -5.25 -7.81 -6.30
CA TYR A 146 -6.42 -8.52 -6.80
C TYR A 146 -6.10 -9.14 -8.16
N GLU A 147 -6.67 -10.30 -8.41
CA GLU A 147 -6.59 -11.03 -9.65
C GLU A 147 -7.97 -11.07 -10.30
N CYS A 148 -8.02 -10.69 -11.57
CA CYS A 148 -9.18 -10.82 -12.45
C CYS A 148 -8.92 -11.99 -13.39
N GLU A 149 -9.68 -13.04 -13.26
CA GLU A 149 -9.68 -14.23 -14.13
C GLU A 149 -10.93 -14.20 -15.01
N VAL A 150 -10.75 -14.34 -16.29
CA VAL A 150 -11.84 -14.49 -17.25
C VAL A 150 -11.66 -15.82 -17.98
N THR A 151 -12.68 -16.67 -17.94
CA THR A 151 -12.68 -18.02 -18.52
C THR A 151 -13.83 -18.13 -19.51
N ASN A 152 -13.59 -18.67 -20.67
CA ASN A 152 -14.61 -19.20 -21.57
C ASN A 152 -14.60 -20.74 -21.56
N ASP A 153 -15.31 -21.39 -22.49
CA ASP A 153 -15.36 -22.86 -22.55
C ASP A 153 -14.01 -23.53 -22.91
N MET A 154 -13.05 -22.78 -23.42
CA MET A 154 -11.79 -23.29 -24.01
C MET A 154 -10.55 -22.83 -23.26
N GLU A 155 -10.48 -21.56 -22.88
CA GLU A 155 -9.30 -20.93 -22.32
C GLU A 155 -9.65 -19.96 -21.19
N ASP A 156 -8.64 -19.60 -20.43
CA ASP A 156 -8.69 -18.56 -19.40
C ASP A 156 -7.46 -17.65 -19.49
N ASP A 157 -7.64 -16.42 -19.08
CA ASP A 157 -6.54 -15.48 -18.89
C ASP A 157 -6.76 -14.65 -17.63
N THR A 158 -5.65 -14.15 -17.07
CA THR A 158 -5.64 -13.45 -15.78
C THR A 158 -4.90 -12.12 -15.85
N GLY A 159 -5.46 -11.15 -15.17
CA GLY A 159 -4.82 -9.85 -14.95
C GLY A 159 -4.80 -9.45 -13.49
N PHE A 160 -3.85 -8.58 -13.12
CA PHE A 160 -3.69 -8.15 -11.73
C PHE A 160 -3.94 -6.65 -11.57
N VAL A 161 -4.59 -6.29 -10.48
CA VAL A 161 -4.80 -4.90 -10.06
C VAL A 161 -4.31 -4.73 -8.62
N ASN A 162 -3.48 -3.73 -8.38
CA ASN A 162 -3.03 -3.39 -7.02
C ASN A 162 -3.89 -2.24 -6.49
N LEU A 163 -4.62 -2.48 -5.40
CA LEU A 163 -5.37 -1.46 -4.67
C LEU A 163 -4.50 -0.87 -3.56
N ASP A 164 -4.20 0.42 -3.68
CA ASP A 164 -3.48 1.20 -2.65
C ASP A 164 -4.44 2.18 -1.95
N LEU A 165 -4.12 2.52 -0.71
CA LEU A 165 -4.90 3.45 0.09
C LEU A 165 -4.08 4.70 0.42
N GLU A 166 -4.72 5.86 0.35
CA GLU A 166 -4.18 7.05 0.99
C GLU A 166 -4.20 6.87 2.51
N GLY A 167 -3.03 6.97 3.14
CA GLY A 167 -2.92 6.70 4.56
C GLY A 167 -1.68 7.29 5.20
N VAL A 168 -1.48 6.93 6.45
CA VAL A 168 -0.33 7.32 7.25
C VAL A 168 0.20 6.13 8.03
N VAL A 169 1.51 5.93 7.96
CA VAL A 169 2.22 4.95 8.79
C VAL A 169 2.67 5.61 10.09
N PHE A 170 2.54 4.87 11.18
CA PHE A 170 3.02 5.30 12.49
C PHE A 170 3.62 4.15 13.28
N PRO A 171 4.69 4.40 14.05
CA PRO A 171 5.26 3.41 14.93
C PRO A 171 4.39 3.24 16.19
N TYR A 172 4.26 1.99 16.63
CA TYR A 172 3.52 1.67 17.84
C TYR A 172 4.27 0.66 18.72
N TYR A 173 4.19 0.87 20.02
CA TYR A 173 4.58 -0.07 21.05
C TYR A 173 3.60 0.01 22.22
N PRO A 174 3.35 -1.08 22.94
CA PRO A 174 2.36 -1.12 24.02
C PRO A 174 2.88 -0.51 25.32
N ARG A 175 2.02 -0.44 26.33
CA ARG A 175 2.33 0.12 27.65
C ARG A 175 3.47 -0.61 28.36
N GLU A 176 3.63 -1.90 28.11
CA GLU A 176 4.67 -2.78 28.65
C GLU A 176 6.08 -2.42 28.18
N GLY A 177 6.18 -1.54 27.19
CA GLY A 177 7.42 -1.03 26.64
C GLY A 177 7.71 -1.49 25.21
N ARG A 178 8.95 -1.24 24.79
CA ARG A 178 9.42 -1.58 23.45
C ARG A 178 9.77 -3.06 23.33
N TYR A 179 9.67 -3.58 22.10
CA TYR A 179 10.03 -4.96 21.75
C TYR A 179 9.27 -5.99 22.59
N LYS A 180 7.97 -5.81 22.73
CA LYS A 180 7.08 -6.71 23.51
C LYS A 180 6.09 -7.49 22.66
N LEU A 181 5.94 -7.16 21.37
CA LEU A 181 4.95 -7.76 20.50
C LEU A 181 5.58 -8.83 19.60
N ASN A 182 5.03 -10.06 19.60
CA ASN A 182 5.22 -10.97 18.50
C ASN A 182 4.37 -10.51 17.29
N TYR A 183 4.47 -11.20 16.15
CA TYR A 183 3.78 -10.78 14.92
C TYR A 183 2.26 -10.68 15.11
N HIS A 184 1.62 -11.71 15.66
CA HIS A 184 0.18 -11.75 15.85
C HIS A 184 -0.30 -10.69 16.84
N GLN A 185 0.45 -10.47 17.91
CA GLN A 185 0.17 -9.40 18.86
C GLN A 185 0.32 -8.01 18.23
N ALA A 186 1.27 -7.84 17.31
CA ALA A 186 1.45 -6.58 16.58
C ALA A 186 0.27 -6.32 15.63
N GLU A 187 -0.18 -7.36 14.91
CA GLU A 187 -1.36 -7.29 14.06
C GLU A 187 -2.62 -6.91 14.84
N ASP A 188 -2.91 -7.62 15.94
CA ASP A 188 -4.05 -7.33 16.80
C ASP A 188 -3.97 -5.94 17.42
N THR A 189 -2.77 -5.53 17.83
CA THR A 189 -2.56 -4.21 18.41
C THR A 189 -2.83 -3.09 17.39
N CYS A 190 -2.37 -3.22 16.15
CA CYS A 190 -2.71 -2.26 15.10
C CYS A 190 -4.23 -2.21 14.86
N LYS A 191 -4.91 -3.36 14.80
CA LYS A 191 -6.38 -3.45 14.66
C LYS A 191 -7.11 -2.75 15.81
N HIS A 192 -6.67 -2.97 17.05
CA HIS A 192 -7.23 -2.27 18.21
C HIS A 192 -7.04 -0.74 18.14
N GLN A 193 -5.97 -0.28 17.50
CA GLN A 193 -5.70 1.14 17.32
C GLN A 193 -6.32 1.75 16.05
N ASP A 194 -7.31 1.09 15.43
CA ASP A 194 -7.97 1.52 14.18
C ASP A 194 -6.99 1.63 13.00
N ALA A 195 -6.17 0.60 12.86
CA ALA A 195 -5.11 0.49 11.87
C ALA A 195 -4.89 -0.98 11.46
N ILE A 196 -4.04 -1.21 10.47
CA ILE A 196 -3.51 -2.53 10.11
C ILE A 196 -1.98 -2.48 10.19
N LEU A 197 -1.29 -3.63 10.13
CA LEU A 197 0.16 -3.62 9.91
C LEU A 197 0.47 -2.95 8.57
N ALA A 198 1.49 -2.11 8.56
CA ALA A 198 1.92 -1.44 7.34
C ALA A 198 2.65 -2.43 6.42
N SER A 199 2.45 -2.31 5.11
CA SER A 199 3.29 -3.00 4.14
C SER A 199 4.66 -2.32 3.98
N HIS A 200 5.63 -3.06 3.40
CA HIS A 200 6.92 -2.47 3.06
C HIS A 200 6.80 -1.21 2.19
N SER A 201 5.92 -1.24 1.17
CA SER A 201 5.73 -0.09 0.28
C SER A 201 5.15 1.13 1.00
N GLN A 202 4.25 0.93 1.96
CA GLN A 202 3.71 1.99 2.79
C GLN A 202 4.78 2.57 3.74
N LEU A 203 5.60 1.72 4.36
CA LEU A 203 6.72 2.17 5.21
C LEU A 203 7.76 2.93 4.40
N HIS A 204 8.11 2.44 3.20
CA HIS A 204 9.05 3.11 2.30
C HIS A 204 8.54 4.48 1.85
N LYS A 205 7.25 4.58 1.49
CA LYS A 205 6.60 5.87 1.18
C LYS A 205 6.65 6.83 2.37
N ALA A 206 6.34 6.35 3.57
CA ALA A 206 6.40 7.16 4.79
C ALA A 206 7.84 7.64 5.07
N TRP A 207 8.86 6.81 4.83
CA TRP A 207 10.26 7.22 4.91
C TRP A 207 10.60 8.34 3.90
N LEU A 208 10.15 8.24 2.64
CA LEU A 208 10.32 9.30 1.64
C LEU A 208 9.62 10.60 2.07
N GLU A 209 8.52 10.51 2.81
CA GLU A 209 7.81 11.65 3.41
C GLU A 209 8.48 12.17 4.71
N GLY A 210 9.63 11.59 5.11
CA GLY A 210 10.44 12.05 6.24
C GLY A 210 10.26 11.28 7.54
N LEU A 211 9.59 10.12 7.55
CA LEU A 211 9.50 9.28 8.74
C LEU A 211 10.90 8.79 9.14
N ASP A 212 11.35 9.17 10.34
CA ASP A 212 12.60 8.72 10.97
C ASP A 212 12.27 8.04 12.30
N TRP A 213 12.53 6.73 12.40
CA TRP A 213 12.24 5.96 13.60
C TRP A 213 13.28 4.88 13.84
N CYS A 214 13.92 4.91 15.02
CA CYS A 214 15.09 4.11 15.32
C CYS A 214 14.78 2.68 15.82
N ASN A 215 13.53 2.32 16.05
CA ASN A 215 13.18 1.00 16.56
C ASN A 215 12.58 0.15 15.46
N ALA A 216 13.02 -1.09 15.43
CA ALA A 216 12.54 -2.08 14.47
C ALA A 216 11.11 -2.51 14.83
N GLY A 217 10.28 -2.66 13.83
CA GLY A 217 8.88 -3.05 13.97
C GLY A 217 8.44 -4.02 12.90
N TRP A 218 7.45 -4.83 13.23
CA TRP A 218 6.77 -5.75 12.36
C TRP A 218 6.05 -5.04 11.21
N LEU A 219 6.12 -5.64 10.04
CA LEU A 219 5.31 -5.31 8.86
C LEU A 219 4.35 -6.45 8.52
N GLU A 220 3.40 -6.17 7.64
CA GLU A 220 2.35 -7.07 7.19
C GLU A 220 2.88 -8.43 6.69
N ASP A 221 3.97 -8.42 5.93
CA ASP A 221 4.61 -9.60 5.37
C ASP A 221 5.39 -10.47 6.38
N GLY A 222 5.48 -10.04 7.65
CA GLY A 222 6.29 -10.70 8.68
C GLY A 222 7.78 -10.33 8.64
N SER A 223 8.16 -9.36 7.83
CA SER A 223 9.48 -8.76 7.91
C SER A 223 9.55 -7.74 9.05
N VAL A 224 10.77 -7.46 9.50
CA VAL A 224 11.05 -6.47 10.55
C VAL A 224 11.95 -5.39 10.00
N GLN A 225 11.49 -4.16 10.02
CA GLN A 225 12.19 -3.04 9.38
C GLN A 225 12.12 -1.77 10.25
N TYR A 226 12.92 -0.74 9.89
CA TYR A 226 12.80 0.60 10.45
C TYR A 226 13.33 1.68 9.51
N PRO A 227 12.66 2.85 9.40
CA PRO A 227 13.03 3.92 8.49
C PRO A 227 14.03 4.88 9.15
N ILE A 228 15.11 5.20 8.46
CA ILE A 228 16.13 6.16 8.89
C ILE A 228 16.31 7.25 7.84
N SER A 229 15.92 8.47 8.18
CA SER A 229 16.14 9.65 7.35
C SER A 229 17.44 10.38 7.75
N HIS A 230 17.84 10.28 9.02
CA HIS A 230 19.06 10.89 9.55
C HIS A 230 19.90 9.83 10.29
N PRO A 231 20.83 9.15 9.59
CA PRO A 231 21.71 8.15 10.21
C PRO A 231 22.58 8.78 11.31
N ARG A 232 22.73 8.06 12.42
CA ARG A 232 23.49 8.47 13.60
C ARG A 232 24.08 7.27 14.33
N ASP A 233 25.09 7.45 15.16
CA ASP A 233 25.89 6.37 15.74
C ASP A 233 25.05 5.26 16.40
N GLN A 234 23.99 5.63 17.12
CA GLN A 234 23.10 4.67 17.79
C GLN A 234 21.87 4.27 16.96
N CYS A 235 21.76 4.76 15.72
CA CYS A 235 20.58 4.57 14.89
C CYS A 235 20.94 4.58 13.40
N GLY A 236 21.08 3.41 12.80
CA GLY A 236 21.34 3.26 11.39
C GLY A 236 22.79 3.42 10.97
N ARG A 237 23.72 3.55 11.91
CA ARG A 237 25.15 3.86 11.72
C ARG A 237 25.38 5.18 10.96
N LYS A 238 26.17 6.08 11.53
CA LYS A 238 26.46 7.42 11.00
C LYS A 238 26.98 7.41 9.56
N ASP A 239 27.78 6.43 9.20
CA ASP A 239 28.46 6.34 7.90
C ASP A 239 27.66 5.57 6.84
N THR A 240 26.40 5.22 7.12
CA THR A 240 25.54 4.55 6.17
C THR A 240 24.49 5.52 5.60
N PRO A 241 24.10 5.40 4.31
CA PRO A 241 23.10 6.28 3.72
C PRO A 241 21.74 6.16 4.42
N ALA A 242 20.92 7.19 4.33
CA ALA A 242 19.52 7.13 4.73
C ALA A 242 18.79 6.02 3.97
N GLY A 243 17.76 5.43 4.59
CA GLY A 243 17.00 4.33 3.97
C GLY A 243 16.21 3.53 5.00
N VAL A 244 15.41 2.61 4.50
CA VAL A 244 14.71 1.63 5.33
C VAL A 244 15.67 0.47 5.61
N ARG A 245 15.95 0.22 6.90
CA ARG A 245 16.75 -0.92 7.35
C ARG A 245 15.86 -2.13 7.44
N ASN A 246 16.33 -3.26 6.89
CA ASN A 246 15.56 -4.49 6.82
C ASN A 246 16.33 -5.62 7.52
N TYR A 247 15.71 -6.24 8.52
CA TYR A 247 16.22 -7.44 9.21
C TYR A 247 15.73 -8.74 8.58
N GLY A 248 14.96 -8.66 7.49
CA GLY A 248 14.35 -9.80 6.81
C GLY A 248 13.12 -10.32 7.54
N TYR A 249 12.63 -11.45 7.07
CA TYR A 249 11.54 -12.18 7.70
C TYR A 249 12.01 -12.77 9.02
N ARG A 250 11.17 -12.61 10.05
CA ARG A 250 11.51 -13.03 11.40
C ARG A 250 10.51 -14.07 11.91
N HIS A 251 10.89 -14.78 12.96
CA HIS A 251 10.04 -15.82 13.52
C HIS A 251 8.81 -15.21 14.22
N LYS A 252 7.63 -15.43 13.62
CA LYS A 252 6.38 -14.73 13.99
C LYS A 252 5.93 -14.97 15.43
N GLU A 253 6.19 -16.16 15.98
CA GLU A 253 5.75 -16.56 17.32
C GLU A 253 6.70 -16.10 18.44
N ASP A 254 8.00 -16.24 18.21
CA ASP A 254 8.99 -16.14 19.29
C ASP A 254 9.66 -14.77 19.38
N GLU A 255 9.92 -14.14 18.22
CA GLU A 255 10.61 -12.86 18.20
C GLU A 255 9.66 -11.70 18.53
N ARG A 256 10.21 -10.67 19.17
CA ARG A 256 9.41 -9.55 19.66
C ARG A 256 10.01 -8.22 19.22
N TYR A 257 9.16 -7.42 18.58
CA TYR A 257 9.49 -6.09 18.07
C TYR A 257 8.37 -5.09 18.37
N ASP A 258 8.55 -3.84 17.99
CA ASP A 258 7.47 -2.87 17.90
C ASP A 258 6.59 -3.18 16.67
N ALA A 259 5.65 -2.32 16.32
CA ALA A 259 4.85 -2.44 15.11
C ALA A 259 4.90 -1.14 14.30
N PHE A 260 4.85 -1.26 12.97
CA PHE A 260 4.43 -0.15 12.12
C PHE A 260 3.00 -0.38 11.69
N CYS A 261 2.13 0.51 12.14
CA CYS A 261 0.71 0.47 11.81
C CYS A 261 0.38 1.48 10.71
N PHE A 262 -0.57 1.14 9.86
CA PHE A 262 -1.08 1.98 8.80
C PHE A 262 -2.57 2.27 9.01
N THR A 263 -2.97 3.53 8.87
CA THR A 263 -4.36 3.94 8.91
C THR A 263 -4.67 4.92 7.78
N SER A 264 -5.95 5.05 7.43
CA SER A 264 -6.44 5.91 6.36
C SER A 264 -7.43 6.93 6.89
N LYS A 265 -8.08 7.68 5.99
CA LYS A 265 -9.08 8.69 6.32
C LYS A 265 -10.15 8.15 7.27
N LEU A 266 -10.62 8.98 8.19
CA LEU A 266 -11.62 8.61 9.19
C LEU A 266 -13.05 8.78 8.65
N ASN A 267 -13.92 7.82 8.97
CA ASN A 267 -15.36 8.02 8.90
C ASN A 267 -15.86 8.59 10.24
N GLY A 268 -15.49 9.85 10.53
CA GLY A 268 -15.83 10.50 11.77
C GLY A 268 -14.95 11.72 12.05
N LYS A 269 -15.23 12.38 13.16
CA LYS A 269 -14.51 13.55 13.62
C LYS A 269 -13.76 13.28 14.91
N LEU A 270 -12.46 13.53 14.91
CA LEU A 270 -11.64 13.55 16.10
C LEU A 270 -11.43 14.99 16.56
N TYR A 271 -11.51 15.21 17.85
CA TYR A 271 -11.35 16.54 18.46
C TYR A 271 -10.81 16.44 19.89
N PHE A 272 -10.17 17.52 20.32
CA PHE A 272 -9.79 17.71 21.72
C PHE A 272 -10.98 18.23 22.49
N LEU A 273 -11.42 17.50 23.54
CA LEU A 273 -12.57 17.91 24.35
C LEU A 273 -12.18 19.07 25.25
N LYS A 274 -12.71 20.26 24.97
CA LYS A 274 -12.45 21.45 25.78
C LYS A 274 -13.10 21.29 27.16
N ARG A 275 -12.28 21.31 28.19
CA ARG A 275 -12.73 21.29 29.60
C ARG A 275 -11.90 22.28 30.41
N PHE A 276 -12.50 22.81 31.46
CA PHE A 276 -11.82 23.75 32.35
C PHE A 276 -10.75 23.08 33.22
N LYS A 277 -10.87 21.79 33.50
CA LYS A 277 -9.94 21.03 34.33
C LYS A 277 -9.39 19.81 33.57
N LYS A 278 -8.12 19.55 33.77
CA LYS A 278 -7.50 18.28 33.35
C LYS A 278 -8.07 17.14 34.21
N VAL A 279 -8.12 15.93 33.66
CA VAL A 279 -8.79 14.78 34.25
C VAL A 279 -7.90 13.55 34.24
N ASN A 280 -8.14 12.60 35.11
CA ASN A 280 -7.53 11.29 35.07
C ASN A 280 -8.18 10.44 33.92
N TYR A 281 -7.62 9.25 33.66
CA TYR A 281 -8.08 8.44 32.55
C TYR A 281 -9.56 8.01 32.67
N ALA A 282 -10.00 7.59 33.84
CA ALA A 282 -11.40 7.17 34.06
C ALA A 282 -12.40 8.31 33.84
N GLU A 283 -12.04 9.51 34.30
CA GLU A 283 -12.84 10.73 34.08
C GLU A 283 -12.82 11.15 32.60
N ALA A 284 -11.69 10.95 31.90
CA ALA A 284 -11.57 11.19 30.46
C ALA A 284 -12.55 10.31 29.66
N VAL A 285 -12.59 9.01 29.97
CA VAL A 285 -13.54 8.05 29.35
C VAL A 285 -14.98 8.52 29.58
N LYS A 286 -15.35 8.82 30.82
CA LYS A 286 -16.69 9.32 31.16
C LYS A 286 -17.02 10.64 30.44
N ALA A 287 -16.03 11.48 30.22
CA ALA A 287 -16.21 12.76 29.54
C ALA A 287 -16.55 12.60 28.07
N CYS A 288 -15.81 11.75 27.31
CA CYS A 288 -16.16 11.46 25.92
C CYS A 288 -17.53 10.79 25.79
N ILE A 289 -17.86 9.83 26.68
CA ILE A 289 -19.18 9.17 26.67
C ILE A 289 -20.32 10.18 26.89
N ARG A 290 -20.19 11.11 27.84
CA ARG A 290 -21.19 12.16 28.08
C ARG A 290 -21.35 13.10 26.88
N ASP A 291 -20.30 13.26 26.08
CA ASP A 291 -20.30 14.05 24.86
C ASP A 291 -20.82 13.26 23.63
N GLY A 292 -21.31 12.03 23.84
CA GLY A 292 -21.80 11.15 22.76
C GLY A 292 -20.68 10.68 21.84
N SER A 293 -19.49 10.44 22.36
CA SER A 293 -18.30 10.02 21.64
C SER A 293 -17.51 8.96 22.45
N ALA A 294 -16.47 8.42 21.86
CA ALA A 294 -15.51 7.54 22.54
C ALA A 294 -14.15 8.22 22.70
N VAL A 295 -13.32 7.72 23.61
CA VAL A 295 -11.92 8.15 23.67
C VAL A 295 -11.23 7.72 22.37
N ALA A 296 -10.49 8.63 21.76
CA ALA A 296 -9.85 8.39 20.45
C ALA A 296 -8.74 7.35 20.55
N LYS A 297 -8.62 6.52 19.53
CA LYS A 297 -7.54 5.56 19.33
C LYS A 297 -6.31 6.21 18.70
N VAL A 298 -5.16 5.58 18.79
CA VAL A 298 -3.90 6.14 18.27
C VAL A 298 -3.95 6.32 16.77
N GLY A 299 -4.42 5.32 16.01
CA GLY A 299 -4.55 5.43 14.56
C GLY A 299 -5.50 6.56 14.15
N GLN A 300 -6.60 6.75 14.91
CA GLN A 300 -7.51 7.86 14.67
C GLN A 300 -6.84 9.23 14.86
N LEU A 301 -5.94 9.36 15.85
CA LEU A 301 -5.19 10.60 16.04
C LEU A 301 -4.23 10.86 14.88
N TYR A 302 -3.53 9.84 14.39
CA TYR A 302 -2.66 9.97 13.22
C TYR A 302 -3.43 10.31 11.95
N ALA A 303 -4.58 9.68 11.74
CA ALA A 303 -5.45 10.00 10.62
C ALA A 303 -5.99 11.44 10.69
N ALA A 304 -6.41 11.90 11.88
CA ALA A 304 -6.86 13.28 12.08
C ALA A 304 -5.71 14.29 11.86
N TRP A 305 -4.50 13.97 12.32
CA TRP A 305 -3.32 14.77 12.05
C TRP A 305 -3.05 14.92 10.55
N LYS A 306 -3.07 13.81 9.79
CA LYS A 306 -2.75 13.79 8.35
C LYS A 306 -3.86 14.39 7.50
N PHE A 307 -5.12 14.00 7.74
CA PHE A 307 -6.24 14.30 6.83
C PHE A 307 -7.18 15.39 7.32
N GLN A 308 -7.31 15.59 8.64
CA GLN A 308 -8.11 16.67 9.20
C GLN A 308 -7.27 17.88 9.63
N LEU A 309 -5.93 17.79 9.40
CA LEU A 309 -4.95 18.83 9.77
C LEU A 309 -5.10 19.27 11.23
N LEU A 310 -5.41 18.30 12.11
CA LEU A 310 -5.58 18.57 13.52
C LEU A 310 -4.25 19.01 14.14
N ASP A 311 -4.20 20.25 14.61
CA ASP A 311 -3.03 20.89 15.22
C ASP A 311 -3.37 21.34 16.64
N ARG A 312 -2.81 20.66 17.64
CA ARG A 312 -3.02 20.95 19.05
C ARG A 312 -1.74 20.74 19.85
N CYS A 313 -1.39 21.72 20.69
CA CYS A 313 -0.28 21.61 21.62
C CYS A 313 -0.68 21.03 22.98
N GLU A 314 -1.97 20.79 23.19
CA GLU A 314 -2.49 20.22 24.43
C GLU A 314 -2.42 18.70 24.42
N ALA A 315 -1.68 18.16 25.39
CA ALA A 315 -1.56 16.74 25.62
C ALA A 315 -2.85 16.14 26.15
N GLY A 316 -3.29 15.03 25.58
CA GLY A 316 -4.53 14.36 25.98
C GLY A 316 -4.44 12.85 26.00
N TRP A 317 -5.30 12.24 26.79
CA TRP A 317 -5.51 10.81 26.88
C TRP A 317 -5.99 10.24 25.55
N LEU A 318 -5.46 9.08 25.20
CA LEU A 318 -5.98 8.20 24.16
C LEU A 318 -6.46 6.87 24.78
N GLU A 319 -7.14 6.08 24.00
CA GLU A 319 -7.82 4.84 24.44
C GLU A 319 -6.84 3.83 25.05
N ASP A 320 -5.64 3.68 24.48
CA ASP A 320 -4.57 2.83 24.99
C ASP A 320 -3.99 3.32 26.34
N GLY A 321 -4.39 4.50 26.81
CA GLY A 321 -3.86 5.16 28.00
C GLY A 321 -2.54 5.85 27.79
N SER A 322 -2.12 6.06 26.54
CA SER A 322 -1.00 6.94 26.21
C SER A 322 -1.46 8.40 26.22
N ILE A 323 -0.48 9.30 26.36
CA ILE A 323 -0.66 10.73 26.22
C ILE A 323 0.02 11.20 24.95
N ARG A 324 -0.76 11.81 24.05
CA ARG A 324 -0.25 12.32 22.78
C ARG A 324 -0.87 13.67 22.42
N TYR A 325 -0.26 14.33 21.42
CA TYR A 325 -0.82 15.52 20.77
C TYR A 325 -0.27 15.70 19.36
N PRO A 326 -1.12 16.15 18.40
CA PRO A 326 -0.77 16.31 16.99
C PRO A 326 -0.26 17.71 16.71
N ILE A 327 0.86 17.83 15.95
CA ILE A 327 1.41 19.08 15.47
C ILE A 327 1.52 19.05 13.95
N VAL A 328 0.81 19.94 13.31
CA VAL A 328 0.88 20.19 11.85
C VAL A 328 1.84 21.33 11.57
N ASN A 329 1.72 22.44 12.32
CA ASN A 329 2.58 23.61 12.20
C ASN A 329 3.51 23.68 13.41
N PRO A 330 4.79 23.30 13.26
CA PRO A 330 5.77 23.37 14.33
C PRO A 330 5.94 24.79 14.86
N ARG A 331 5.98 24.92 16.18
CA ARG A 331 6.14 26.20 16.86
C ARG A 331 6.85 26.05 18.20
N SER A 332 7.43 27.15 18.65
CA SER A 332 8.13 27.23 19.92
C SER A 332 7.28 26.66 21.06
N ARG A 333 7.90 25.88 21.94
CA ARG A 333 7.29 25.22 23.12
C ARG A 333 6.19 24.19 22.82
N CYS A 334 6.11 23.71 21.58
CA CYS A 334 5.12 22.73 21.15
C CYS A 334 5.75 21.42 20.63
N GLY A 335 6.90 21.02 21.15
CA GLY A 335 7.45 19.68 20.95
C GLY A 335 8.26 19.47 19.67
N GLY A 336 9.16 20.40 19.34
CA GLY A 336 10.14 20.23 18.28
C GLY A 336 9.85 20.98 17.01
N SER A 337 10.74 20.85 16.01
CA SER A 337 10.77 21.62 14.77
C SER A 337 10.10 20.94 13.58
N GLN A 338 9.66 19.69 13.73
CA GLN A 338 9.04 18.92 12.65
C GLN A 338 7.54 18.66 12.92
N PRO A 339 6.68 18.57 11.89
CA PRO A 339 5.32 18.09 12.04
C PRO A 339 5.29 16.66 12.61
N GLY A 340 4.18 16.24 13.21
CA GLY A 340 3.98 14.87 13.67
C GLY A 340 3.20 14.77 14.97
N VAL A 341 2.87 13.55 15.35
CA VAL A 341 2.21 13.25 16.62
C VAL A 341 3.26 13.02 17.71
N ARG A 342 3.17 13.79 18.80
CA ARG A 342 4.07 13.66 19.95
C ARG A 342 3.54 12.64 20.92
N HIS A 343 4.43 11.80 21.45
CA HIS A 343 4.13 10.76 22.43
C HIS A 343 4.84 11.06 23.74
N LEU A 344 4.07 11.26 24.81
CA LEU A 344 4.59 11.54 26.17
C LEU A 344 4.61 10.30 27.07
N GLY A 345 4.47 9.11 26.48
CA GLY A 345 4.48 7.84 27.21
C GLY A 345 3.10 7.44 27.76
N PHE A 346 3.16 6.48 28.70
CA PHE A 346 2.00 5.88 29.36
C PHE A 346 2.02 6.22 30.85
N PRO A 347 1.51 7.38 31.27
CA PRO A 347 1.52 7.76 32.67
C PRO A 347 0.54 6.93 33.48
N ASP A 348 0.60 7.09 34.82
CA ASP A 348 -0.36 6.48 35.70
C ASP A 348 -1.77 6.98 35.42
N LYS A 349 -2.69 6.05 35.14
CA LYS A 349 -4.08 6.34 34.75
C LYS A 349 -4.92 6.95 35.89
N LYS A 350 -4.54 6.72 37.16
CA LYS A 350 -5.30 7.15 38.34
C LYS A 350 -4.88 8.54 38.83
N PHE A 351 -3.57 8.82 38.82
CA PHE A 351 -3.05 10.02 39.48
C PHE A 351 -2.66 11.14 38.54
N LYS A 352 -2.35 10.84 37.28
CA LYS A 352 -1.97 11.87 36.29
C LYS A 352 -3.18 12.49 35.64
N LEU A 353 -3.10 13.81 35.40
CA LEU A 353 -4.20 14.60 34.88
C LEU A 353 -3.82 15.25 33.52
N TYR A 354 -4.58 14.97 32.50
CA TYR A 354 -4.42 15.51 31.15
C TYR A 354 -5.76 15.91 30.54
N GLY A 355 -5.77 16.49 29.34
CA GLY A 355 -6.94 16.60 28.51
C GLY A 355 -7.35 15.24 27.94
N VAL A 356 -8.27 15.22 26.99
CA VAL A 356 -8.69 14.01 26.27
C VAL A 356 -9.03 14.31 24.84
N TYR A 357 -8.64 13.40 23.94
CA TYR A 357 -9.09 13.36 22.56
C TYR A 357 -10.27 12.40 22.46
N CYS A 358 -11.38 12.89 21.89
CA CYS A 358 -12.58 12.10 21.66
C CYS A 358 -12.81 11.91 20.16
N PHE A 359 -13.38 10.78 19.80
CA PHE A 359 -13.77 10.44 18.44
C PHE A 359 -15.28 10.21 18.37
N ARG A 360 -15.91 10.87 17.39
CA ARG A 360 -17.32 10.69 17.08
C ARG A 360 -17.43 10.18 15.65
N GLN A 361 -17.93 8.96 15.48
CA GLN A 361 -18.21 8.40 14.17
C GLN A 361 -19.37 9.16 13.51
N TYR A 362 -19.28 9.40 12.21
CA TYR A 362 -20.44 9.90 11.46
C TYR A 362 -21.50 8.81 11.42
N LYS A 363 -22.75 9.19 11.55
CA LYS A 363 -23.86 8.25 11.30
C LYS A 363 -23.90 8.00 9.80
N ASP A 364 -23.97 6.73 9.42
CA ASP A 364 -24.22 6.36 8.04
C ASP A 364 -25.68 6.70 7.72
N ASP A 365 -25.93 7.88 7.18
CA ASP A 365 -27.24 8.30 6.68
C ASP A 365 -27.61 7.56 5.37
N THR A 366 -26.87 6.51 4.98
CA THR A 366 -27.04 5.78 3.73
C THR A 366 -28.09 4.68 3.74
N ALA A 367 -28.89 4.55 4.80
CA ALA A 367 -30.10 3.68 4.74
C ALA A 367 -31.25 4.26 3.88
N GLY A 368 -31.04 5.38 3.18
CA GLY A 368 -32.12 6.05 2.43
C GLY A 368 -31.71 6.90 1.23
N SER A 369 -30.47 6.94 0.82
CA SER A 369 -30.03 7.83 -0.28
C SER A 369 -29.79 7.06 -1.58
N LYS A 370 -30.57 7.45 -2.60
CA LYS A 370 -30.44 7.07 -4.01
C LYS A 370 -29.00 7.27 -4.50
N LEU A 371 -28.55 6.32 -5.34
CA LEU A 371 -27.29 6.34 -6.10
C LEU A 371 -26.87 7.78 -6.49
N THR A 372 -25.87 8.29 -5.85
CA THR A 372 -25.08 9.38 -6.41
C THR A 372 -24.04 8.76 -7.35
N LYS A 373 -24.00 9.27 -8.58
CA LYS A 373 -23.09 8.82 -9.64
C LYS A 373 -21.64 8.75 -9.12
N PRO A 374 -20.86 7.72 -9.51
CA PRO A 374 -19.43 7.65 -9.20
C PRO A 374 -18.72 8.88 -9.77
N LEU A 375 -17.78 9.41 -9.02
CA LEU A 375 -16.91 10.50 -9.48
C LEU A 375 -16.10 10.05 -10.70
N GLU A 376 -16.37 10.66 -11.84
CA GLU A 376 -15.78 10.41 -13.17
C GLU A 376 -14.26 10.66 -13.25
N GLU A 377 -13.63 11.19 -12.21
CA GLU A 377 -12.27 11.73 -12.31
C GLU A 377 -11.16 10.68 -12.51
N SER A 378 -11.25 9.52 -11.88
CA SER A 378 -10.26 8.45 -12.06
C SER A 378 -10.47 7.67 -13.35
N VAL A 379 -11.71 7.54 -13.80
CA VAL A 379 -12.08 6.88 -15.05
C VAL A 379 -11.75 7.77 -16.26
N LEU A 380 -11.90 9.09 -16.14
CA LEU A 380 -11.54 10.06 -17.17
C LEU A 380 -10.03 10.07 -17.46
N LYS A 381 -9.19 9.98 -16.43
CA LYS A 381 -7.72 9.89 -16.60
C LYS A 381 -7.30 8.61 -17.33
N TRP A 382 -7.98 7.49 -17.09
CA TRP A 382 -7.68 6.24 -17.78
C TRP A 382 -8.23 6.23 -19.21
N LYS A 383 -9.44 6.77 -19.46
CA LYS A 383 -10.02 6.89 -20.81
C LYS A 383 -9.23 7.82 -21.72
N SER A 384 -8.62 8.88 -21.18
CA SER A 384 -7.82 9.82 -21.97
C SER A 384 -6.42 9.32 -22.33
N SER A 385 -5.87 8.35 -21.56
CA SER A 385 -4.56 7.78 -21.84
C SER A 385 -4.59 6.55 -22.77
N ASN A 386 -5.76 5.97 -23.04
CA ASN A 386 -5.89 4.75 -23.84
C ASN A 386 -6.74 4.90 -25.13
N SER A 387 -6.98 6.12 -25.59
CA SER A 387 -7.46 6.34 -26.95
C SER A 387 -6.30 6.13 -27.93
N ILE A 388 -6.09 4.90 -28.37
CA ILE A 388 -5.28 4.59 -29.55
C ILE A 388 -6.01 5.17 -30.76
N PRO A 389 -5.42 6.07 -31.55
CA PRO A 389 -6.05 6.54 -32.76
C PRO A 389 -6.09 5.36 -33.74
N MET A 390 -7.28 4.90 -34.08
CA MET A 390 -7.49 4.12 -35.28
C MET A 390 -7.20 5.04 -36.46
N ASN A 391 -5.98 5.06 -36.95
CA ASN A 391 -5.70 5.61 -38.26
C ASN A 391 -5.95 4.55 -39.30
N ALA A 392 -7.00 4.82 -40.00
CA ALA A 392 -7.35 4.18 -41.27
C ALA A 392 -6.16 4.18 -42.21
N THR A 393 -5.74 3.01 -42.59
CA THR A 393 -5.13 2.78 -43.90
C THR A 393 -6.20 2.83 -44.92
N ASN A 394 -6.06 3.68 -45.90
CA ASN A 394 -6.45 3.31 -47.27
C ASN A 394 -5.87 4.22 -48.33
N ALA A 395 -5.53 3.55 -49.38
CA ALA A 395 -5.23 3.95 -50.78
C ALA A 395 -3.74 4.18 -51.02
N ILE A 396 -3.03 3.38 -51.68
CA ILE A 396 -3.15 2.84 -53.07
C ILE A 396 -2.33 1.56 -53.13
#